data_1bead3ad6159dd923c47b6e970c479fb
#
_entry.id   1bead3ad6159dd923c47b6e970c479fb
#
_cell.length_a   1.000
_cell.length_b   1.000
_cell.length_c   1.000
_cell.angle_alpha   90.00
_cell.angle_beta   90.00
_cell.angle_gamma   90.00
#
_symmetry.space_group_name_H-M   'P 1'
#
loop_
_entity.id
_entity.type
_entity.pdbx_description
1 polymer ?
#
loop_
_entity_poly.entity_id
_entity_poly.type
_entity_poly.pdbx_seq_one_letter_code
_entity_poly.pdbx_strand_id
1 'polypeptide(L)'
;MTKSVLVTGATGFIGSRLVEELINKGYEVTSLIRKGKEGNLKSKIVYGDLTEKIDFKNLEFDCIFHLASHTPLEKNKKILEKVNFDGTKKLFNEIKSKTKSIIYISGLGVYGETGEVVVDENQKYNPNTDFVKIRLDAEKYLKENS
;
A
#
# COMPACT_ATOMS: atom_id res chain seq x y z
N MET A 1 17.30 3.11 19.02
CA MET A 1 16.04 2.35 19.02
C MET A 1 15.80 1.81 17.63
N THR A 2 15.46 0.54 17.51
CA THR A 2 15.11 -0.09 16.22
C THR A 2 13.77 0.48 15.73
N LYS A 3 13.70 0.92 14.48
CA LYS A 3 12.46 1.45 13.91
C LYS A 3 11.53 0.31 13.52
N SER A 4 10.25 0.43 13.87
CA SER A 4 9.18 -0.52 13.55
C SER A 4 8.45 -0.11 12.27
N VAL A 5 8.26 -1.02 11.35
CA VAL A 5 7.58 -0.74 10.08
C VAL A 5 6.54 -1.81 9.74
N LEU A 6 5.43 -1.37 9.15
CA LEU A 6 4.42 -2.25 8.57
C LEU A 6 4.56 -2.29 7.05
N VAL A 7 4.51 -3.47 6.46
CA VAL A 7 4.47 -3.65 5.00
C VAL A 7 3.18 -4.39 4.63
N THR A 8 2.34 -3.78 3.82
CA THR A 8 1.21 -4.46 3.16
C THR A 8 1.61 -4.89 1.75
N GLY A 9 1.02 -5.96 1.24
CA GLY A 9 1.47 -6.53 -0.04
C GLY A 9 2.86 -7.19 0.04
N ALA A 10 3.28 -7.59 1.24
CA ALA A 10 4.59 -8.14 1.56
C ALA A 10 4.94 -9.43 0.78
N THR A 11 3.95 -10.16 0.28
CA THR A 11 4.16 -11.37 -0.53
C THR A 11 4.19 -11.10 -2.05
N GLY A 12 3.99 -9.83 -2.46
CA GLY A 12 4.09 -9.41 -3.84
C GLY A 12 5.53 -9.25 -4.32
N PHE A 13 5.69 -9.00 -5.63
CA PHE A 13 7.01 -8.88 -6.27
C PHE A 13 7.88 -7.78 -5.62
N ILE A 14 7.33 -6.57 -5.45
CA ILE A 14 8.05 -5.46 -4.80
C ILE A 14 8.11 -5.67 -3.28
N GLY A 15 6.97 -6.05 -2.68
CA GLY A 15 6.85 -6.14 -1.22
C GLY A 15 7.79 -7.16 -0.59
N SER A 16 8.00 -8.32 -1.22
CA SER A 16 8.91 -9.34 -0.69
C SER A 16 10.37 -8.86 -0.65
N ARG A 17 10.81 -8.15 -1.68
CA ARG A 17 12.14 -7.54 -1.73
C ARG A 17 12.30 -6.41 -0.72
N LEU A 18 11.27 -5.57 -0.58
CA LEU A 18 11.26 -4.50 0.42
C LEU A 18 11.38 -5.06 1.85
N VAL A 19 10.61 -6.11 2.17
CA VAL A 19 10.69 -6.78 3.48
C VAL A 19 12.10 -7.29 3.76
N GLU A 20 12.72 -7.98 2.80
CA GLU A 20 14.09 -8.49 2.92
C GLU A 20 15.09 -7.35 3.18
N GLU A 21 15.04 -6.28 2.39
CA GLU A 21 15.94 -5.14 2.53
C GLU A 21 15.74 -4.39 3.87
N LEU A 22 14.50 -4.21 4.32
CA LEU A 22 14.22 -3.57 5.60
C LEU A 22 14.78 -4.39 6.77
N ILE A 23 14.63 -5.72 6.73
CA ILE A 23 15.21 -6.61 7.75
C ILE A 23 16.74 -6.53 7.74
N ASN A 24 17.37 -6.58 6.54
CA ASN A 24 18.82 -6.47 6.39
C ASN A 24 19.37 -5.14 6.91
N LYS A 25 18.56 -4.08 6.85
CA LYS A 25 18.89 -2.75 7.41
C LYS A 25 18.57 -2.62 8.91
N GLY A 26 18.12 -3.68 9.56
CA GLY A 26 17.88 -3.72 11.00
C GLY A 26 16.53 -3.13 11.44
N TYR A 27 15.56 -2.99 10.52
CA TYR A 27 14.18 -2.61 10.90
C TYR A 27 13.43 -3.80 11.51
N GLU A 28 12.55 -3.50 12.45
CA GLU A 28 11.55 -4.46 12.93
C GLU A 28 10.36 -4.47 12.00
N VAL A 29 10.30 -5.48 11.12
CA VAL A 29 9.29 -5.54 10.06
C VAL A 29 8.11 -6.40 10.47
N THR A 30 6.90 -5.84 10.34
CA THR A 30 5.64 -6.55 10.41
C THR A 30 4.99 -6.57 9.02
N SER A 31 4.57 -7.74 8.56
CA SER A 31 3.89 -7.92 7.27
C SER A 31 2.40 -8.17 7.49
N LEU A 32 1.55 -7.37 6.83
CA LEU A 32 0.12 -7.65 6.73
C LEU A 32 -0.12 -8.58 5.55
N ILE A 33 -0.61 -9.78 5.83
CA ILE A 33 -0.86 -10.81 4.81
C ILE A 33 -2.20 -11.50 5.04
N ARG A 34 -2.76 -12.04 3.98
CA ARG A 34 -3.94 -12.91 4.06
C ARG A 34 -3.53 -14.31 4.51
N LYS A 35 -4.37 -14.97 5.30
CA LYS A 35 -4.13 -16.36 5.72
C LYS A 35 -3.90 -17.27 4.50
N GLY A 36 -2.92 -18.16 4.60
CA GLY A 36 -2.52 -19.08 3.53
C GLY A 36 -1.67 -18.44 2.42
N LYS A 37 -1.15 -17.20 2.65
CA LYS A 37 -0.27 -16.48 1.71
C LYS A 37 1.08 -16.11 2.33
N GLU A 38 1.51 -16.83 3.36
CA GLU A 38 2.67 -16.51 4.19
C GLU A 38 4.00 -16.50 3.41
N GLY A 39 4.16 -17.44 2.48
CA GLY A 39 5.43 -17.62 1.77
C GLY A 39 6.60 -17.86 2.73
N ASN A 40 7.80 -17.41 2.35
CA ASN A 40 9.03 -17.51 3.15
C ASN A 40 9.40 -16.18 3.84
N LEU A 41 8.40 -15.42 4.32
CA LEU A 41 8.66 -14.16 4.99
C LEU A 41 9.35 -14.37 6.35
N LYS A 42 10.42 -13.60 6.59
CA LYS A 42 11.15 -13.58 7.87
C LYS A 42 10.66 -12.49 8.84
N SER A 43 9.65 -11.73 8.46
CA SER A 43 9.04 -10.67 9.27
C SER A 43 8.03 -11.22 10.27
N LYS A 44 7.67 -10.41 11.27
CA LYS A 44 6.46 -10.65 12.06
C LYS A 44 5.23 -10.61 11.13
N ILE A 45 4.19 -11.37 11.47
CA ILE A 45 2.99 -11.48 10.64
C ILE A 45 1.77 -10.97 11.41
N VAL A 46 1.00 -10.11 10.76
CA VAL A 46 -0.39 -9.80 11.10
C VAL A 46 -1.27 -10.34 9.99
N TYR A 47 -2.25 -11.15 10.34
CA TYR A 47 -3.20 -11.65 9.37
C TYR A 47 -4.37 -10.67 9.20
N GLY A 48 -4.68 -10.35 7.95
CA GLY A 48 -5.81 -9.50 7.61
C GLY A 48 -6.00 -9.34 6.11
N ASP A 49 -7.19 -8.92 5.75
CA ASP A 49 -7.55 -8.53 4.38
C ASP A 49 -7.99 -7.06 4.39
N LEU A 50 -7.59 -6.30 3.39
CA LEU A 50 -7.96 -4.87 3.28
C LEU A 50 -9.47 -4.64 3.20
N THR A 51 -10.22 -5.65 2.78
CA THR A 51 -11.68 -5.57 2.69
C THR A 51 -12.39 -5.84 4.02
N GLU A 52 -11.65 -6.27 5.04
CA GLU A 52 -12.15 -6.63 6.37
C GLU A 52 -11.53 -5.74 7.45
N LYS A 53 -12.05 -5.81 8.68
CA LYS A 53 -11.42 -5.15 9.82
C LYS A 53 -10.12 -5.86 10.17
N ILE A 54 -9.04 -5.08 10.34
CA ILE A 54 -7.72 -5.60 10.69
C ILE A 54 -7.43 -5.24 12.15
N ASP A 55 -7.13 -6.23 12.97
CA ASP A 55 -6.76 -6.01 14.36
C ASP A 55 -5.24 -5.88 14.50
N PHE A 56 -4.77 -4.65 14.56
CA PHE A 56 -3.37 -4.34 14.87
C PHE A 56 -3.05 -4.36 16.37
N LYS A 57 -4.03 -4.69 17.22
CA LYS A 57 -3.86 -4.71 18.69
C LYS A 57 -3.18 -3.42 19.20
N ASN A 58 -2.10 -3.58 19.93
CA ASN A 58 -1.30 -2.49 20.49
C ASN A 58 -0.04 -2.19 19.65
N LEU A 59 0.00 -2.59 18.39
CA LEU A 59 1.13 -2.33 17.53
C LEU A 59 1.15 -0.87 17.09
N GLU A 60 2.33 -0.28 17.15
CA GLU A 60 2.64 1.06 16.64
C GLU A 60 3.80 0.95 15.65
N PHE A 61 3.81 1.83 14.66
CA PHE A 61 4.79 1.80 13.59
C PHE A 61 5.40 3.19 13.36
N ASP A 62 6.70 3.24 13.12
CA ASP A 62 7.35 4.47 12.68
C ASP A 62 6.95 4.82 11.24
N CYS A 63 6.75 3.82 10.40
CA CYS A 63 6.35 4.00 9.01
C CYS A 63 5.55 2.80 8.50
N ILE A 64 4.65 3.08 7.56
CA ILE A 64 3.87 2.06 6.85
C ILE A 64 4.18 2.15 5.37
N PHE A 65 4.55 1.00 4.78
CA PHE A 65 4.69 0.84 3.34
C PHE A 65 3.44 0.13 2.81
N HIS A 66 2.56 0.89 2.14
CA HIS A 66 1.32 0.35 1.60
C HIS A 66 1.46 0.02 0.11
N LEU A 67 1.71 -1.28 -0.15
CA LEU A 67 1.88 -1.83 -1.50
C LEU A 67 0.74 -2.76 -1.92
N ALA A 68 -0.11 -3.18 -0.97
CA ALA A 68 -1.21 -4.10 -1.28
C ALA A 68 -2.23 -3.43 -2.21
N SER A 69 -2.41 -4.00 -3.38
CA SER A 69 -3.45 -3.60 -4.34
C SER A 69 -3.76 -4.74 -5.31
N HIS A 70 -4.94 -4.73 -5.90
CA HIS A 70 -5.16 -5.45 -7.15
C HIS A 70 -4.41 -4.75 -8.30
N THR A 71 -3.95 -5.55 -9.26
CA THR A 71 -3.23 -5.08 -10.44
C THR A 71 -4.20 -4.73 -11.58
N PRO A 72 -3.72 -4.12 -12.69
CA PRO A 72 -4.53 -3.86 -13.88
C PRO A 72 -5.11 -5.12 -14.55
N LEU A 73 -4.67 -6.31 -14.13
CA LEU A 73 -5.22 -7.58 -14.62
C LEU A 73 -6.63 -7.84 -14.09
N GLU A 74 -6.99 -7.27 -12.93
CA GLU A 74 -8.37 -7.27 -12.45
C GLU A 74 -9.21 -6.33 -13.33
N LYS A 75 -10.25 -6.88 -13.96
CA LYS A 75 -11.14 -6.13 -14.86
C LYS A 75 -12.45 -5.70 -14.20
N ASN A 76 -12.78 -6.27 -13.05
CA ASN A 76 -13.97 -5.90 -12.32
C ASN A 76 -13.73 -4.61 -11.52
N LYS A 77 -14.30 -3.52 -11.99
CA LYS A 77 -14.18 -2.20 -11.36
C LYS A 77 -14.59 -2.20 -9.88
N LYS A 78 -15.67 -2.90 -9.53
CA LYS A 78 -16.14 -2.98 -8.13
C LYS A 78 -15.13 -3.67 -7.21
N ILE A 79 -14.40 -4.68 -7.72
CA ILE A 79 -13.34 -5.34 -6.98
C ILE A 79 -12.14 -4.40 -6.82
N LEU A 80 -11.78 -3.69 -7.89
CA LEU A 80 -10.72 -2.67 -7.83
C LEU A 80 -11.04 -1.58 -6.81
N GLU A 81 -12.24 -1.01 -6.84
CA GLU A 81 -12.69 0.00 -5.87
C GLU A 81 -12.64 -0.54 -4.45
N LYS A 82 -13.23 -1.70 -4.20
CA LYS A 82 -13.30 -2.33 -2.88
C LYS A 82 -11.92 -2.56 -2.26
N VAL A 83 -10.92 -2.97 -3.06
CA VAL A 83 -9.58 -3.28 -2.54
C VAL A 83 -8.67 -2.05 -2.57
N ASN A 84 -8.57 -1.38 -3.74
CA ASN A 84 -7.55 -0.35 -3.94
C ASN A 84 -7.95 1.02 -3.35
N PHE A 85 -9.24 1.32 -3.24
CA PHE A 85 -9.71 2.56 -2.63
C PHE A 85 -10.27 2.33 -1.23
N ASP A 86 -11.37 1.57 -1.10
CA ASP A 86 -12.02 1.37 0.20
C ASP A 86 -11.09 0.65 1.18
N GLY A 87 -10.34 -0.35 0.70
CA GLY A 87 -9.34 -1.06 1.50
C GLY A 87 -8.20 -0.17 1.98
N THR A 88 -7.68 0.71 1.13
CA THR A 88 -6.67 1.71 1.49
C THR A 88 -7.21 2.70 2.52
N LYS A 89 -8.41 3.22 2.30
CA LYS A 89 -9.10 4.14 3.20
C LYS A 89 -9.35 3.51 4.57
N LYS A 90 -9.80 2.26 4.59
CA LYS A 90 -10.04 1.51 5.81
C LYS A 90 -8.75 1.26 6.59
N LEU A 91 -7.72 0.75 5.92
CA LEU A 91 -6.39 0.58 6.51
C LEU A 91 -5.92 1.88 7.15
N PHE A 92 -5.92 2.99 6.40
CA PHE A 92 -5.49 4.29 6.90
C PHE A 92 -6.23 4.70 8.16
N ASN A 93 -7.56 4.60 8.19
CA ASN A 93 -8.36 4.97 9.35
C ASN A 93 -8.10 4.10 10.59
N GLU A 94 -7.72 2.84 10.41
CA GLU A 94 -7.37 1.92 11.51
C GLU A 94 -5.98 2.19 12.08
N ILE A 95 -5.05 2.75 11.27
CA ILE A 95 -3.64 2.86 11.65
C ILE A 95 -3.12 4.30 11.80
N LYS A 96 -3.86 5.33 11.36
CA LYS A 96 -3.38 6.73 11.37
C LYS A 96 -2.94 7.24 12.74
N SER A 97 -3.56 6.74 13.81
CA SER A 97 -3.14 7.06 15.19
C SER A 97 -1.99 6.19 15.71
N LYS A 98 -1.54 5.22 14.94
CA LYS A 98 -0.54 4.20 15.29
C LYS A 98 0.73 4.31 14.46
N THR A 99 0.83 5.32 13.60
CA THR A 99 2.00 5.52 12.74
C THR A 99 2.36 7.00 12.63
N LYS A 100 3.65 7.26 12.40
CA LYS A 100 4.18 8.62 12.16
C LYS A 100 4.15 8.99 10.68
N SER A 101 4.16 8.00 9.79
CA SER A 101 4.16 8.23 8.36
C SER A 101 3.61 7.05 7.58
N ILE A 102 3.09 7.32 6.38
CA ILE A 102 2.67 6.31 5.43
C ILE A 102 3.27 6.59 4.06
N ILE A 103 3.83 5.56 3.45
CA ILE A 103 4.32 5.57 2.07
C ILE A 103 3.37 4.71 1.25
N TYR A 104 2.62 5.35 0.37
CA TYR A 104 1.70 4.68 -0.55
C TYR A 104 2.36 4.52 -1.92
N ILE A 105 2.38 3.30 -2.44
CA ILE A 105 2.90 3.06 -3.78
C ILE A 105 1.79 3.31 -4.80
N SER A 106 1.84 4.47 -5.43
CA SER A 106 1.00 4.83 -6.57
C SER A 106 1.61 4.31 -7.89
N GLY A 107 1.32 4.93 -9.00
CA GLY A 107 1.86 4.52 -10.30
C GLY A 107 1.87 5.66 -11.32
N LEU A 108 2.81 5.62 -12.25
CA LEU A 108 2.99 6.64 -13.29
C LEU A 108 1.75 6.83 -14.19
N GLY A 109 0.90 5.82 -14.30
CA GLY A 109 -0.35 5.92 -15.07
C GLY A 109 -1.28 7.06 -14.64
N VAL A 110 -1.10 7.63 -13.44
CA VAL A 110 -1.89 8.80 -12.98
C VAL A 110 -1.70 10.02 -13.89
N TYR A 111 -0.58 10.11 -14.61
CA TYR A 111 -0.31 11.17 -15.58
C TYR A 111 -0.86 10.88 -16.98
N GLY A 112 -1.38 9.66 -17.21
CA GLY A 112 -1.90 9.22 -18.51
C GLY A 112 -0.79 8.92 -19.52
N GLU A 113 -1.14 9.07 -20.79
CA GLU A 113 -0.19 8.93 -21.89
C GLU A 113 0.58 10.25 -22.09
N THR A 114 1.88 10.21 -21.82
CA THR A 114 2.74 11.41 -21.87
C THR A 114 3.65 11.44 -23.11
N GLY A 115 3.63 10.38 -23.93
CA GLY A 115 4.50 10.26 -25.09
C GLY A 115 5.98 10.31 -24.69
N GLU A 116 6.76 11.17 -25.36
CA GLU A 116 8.19 11.37 -25.08
C GLU A 116 8.47 12.46 -24.03
N VAL A 117 7.41 13.04 -23.43
CA VAL A 117 7.57 14.13 -22.44
C VAL A 117 8.04 13.53 -21.11
N VAL A 118 9.12 14.09 -20.58
CA VAL A 118 9.57 13.78 -19.22
C VAL A 118 8.60 14.45 -18.23
N VAL A 119 8.05 13.66 -17.33
CA VAL A 119 7.11 14.14 -16.32
C VAL A 119 7.74 14.14 -14.94
N ASP A 120 7.34 15.11 -14.14
CA ASP A 120 7.64 15.22 -12.71
C ASP A 120 6.34 15.28 -11.88
N GLU A 121 6.47 15.46 -10.57
CA GLU A 121 5.35 15.52 -9.64
C GLU A 121 4.42 16.73 -9.82
N ASN A 122 4.80 17.72 -10.63
CA ASN A 122 3.97 18.89 -10.95
C ASN A 122 3.10 18.66 -12.20
N GLN A 123 3.34 17.55 -12.91
CA GLN A 123 2.54 17.20 -14.08
C GLN A 123 1.06 17.01 -13.70
N LYS A 124 0.16 17.56 -14.52
CA LYS A 124 -1.28 17.42 -14.34
C LYS A 124 -1.70 15.94 -14.48
N TYR A 125 -2.50 15.48 -13.54
CA TYR A 125 -3.09 14.14 -13.61
C TYR A 125 -4.05 14.00 -14.79
N ASN A 126 -3.92 12.89 -15.52
CA ASN A 126 -4.77 12.55 -16.68
C ASN A 126 -5.01 11.03 -16.76
N PRO A 127 -5.58 10.39 -15.71
CA PRO A 127 -5.78 8.95 -15.67
C PRO A 127 -6.78 8.50 -16.74
N ASN A 128 -6.43 7.49 -17.53
CA ASN A 128 -7.22 7.01 -18.68
C ASN A 128 -7.90 5.66 -18.43
N THR A 129 -7.65 4.98 -17.31
CA THR A 129 -8.28 3.69 -16.96
C THR A 129 -8.92 3.75 -15.57
N ASP A 130 -9.92 2.90 -15.32
CA ASP A 130 -10.55 2.80 -13.99
C ASP A 130 -9.54 2.40 -12.92
N PHE A 131 -8.63 1.48 -13.22
CA PHE A 131 -7.56 1.09 -12.29
C PHE A 131 -6.74 2.29 -11.82
N VAL A 132 -6.32 3.14 -12.74
CA VAL A 132 -5.48 4.31 -12.43
C VAL A 132 -6.27 5.41 -11.73
N LYS A 133 -7.54 5.64 -12.13
CA LYS A 133 -8.44 6.58 -11.45
C LYS A 133 -8.64 6.22 -9.99
N ILE A 134 -8.93 4.95 -9.72
CA ILE A 134 -9.13 4.43 -8.36
C ILE A 134 -7.87 4.62 -7.49
N ARG A 135 -6.68 4.39 -8.07
CA ARG A 135 -5.41 4.61 -7.35
C ARG A 135 -5.16 6.09 -7.06
N LEU A 136 -5.46 6.97 -8.01
CA LEU A 136 -5.36 8.41 -7.82
C LEU A 136 -6.33 8.90 -6.73
N ASP A 137 -7.55 8.35 -6.67
CA ASP A 137 -8.52 8.68 -5.64
C ASP A 137 -8.02 8.25 -4.25
N ALA A 138 -7.37 7.08 -4.14
CA ALA A 138 -6.72 6.64 -2.90
C ALA A 138 -5.55 7.56 -2.49
N GLU A 139 -4.71 7.98 -3.44
CA GLU A 139 -3.62 8.93 -3.20
C GLU A 139 -4.13 10.27 -2.67
N LYS A 140 -5.16 10.83 -3.31
CA LYS A 140 -5.81 12.08 -2.88
C LYS A 140 -6.39 11.94 -1.48
N TYR A 141 -7.13 10.86 -1.22
CA TYR A 141 -7.69 10.60 0.09
C TYR A 141 -6.61 10.59 1.19
N LEU A 142 -5.50 9.89 0.95
CA LEU A 142 -4.39 9.84 1.90
C LEU A 142 -3.79 11.23 2.12
N LYS A 143 -3.53 12.00 1.06
CA LYS A 143 -3.00 13.38 1.15
C LYS A 143 -3.91 14.33 1.94
N GLU A 144 -5.22 14.23 1.78
CA GLU A 144 -6.20 15.11 2.43
C GLU A 144 -6.43 14.77 3.91
N ASN A 145 -6.08 13.57 4.35
CA ASN A 145 -6.40 13.07 5.69
C ASN A 145 -5.15 12.74 6.54
N SER A 146 -3.92 13.00 6.01
CA SER A 146 -2.63 12.77 6.69
C SER A 146 -2.21 13.93 7.55
#